data_11a2294ba1e1f6fbc73b5ff6b5324193
#
_entry.id   11a2294ba1e1f6fbc73b5ff6b5324193
#
_cell.length_a   1.000
_cell.length_b   1.000
_cell.length_c   1.000
_cell.angle_alpha   90.00
_cell.angle_beta   90.00
_cell.angle_gamma   90.00
#
_symmetry.space_group_name_H-M   'P 1'
#
loop_
_entity.id
_entity.type
_entity.pdbx_description
1 polymer ?
#
loop_
_entity_poly.entity_id
_entity_poly.type
_entity_poly.pdbx_seq_one_letter_code
_entity_poly.pdbx_strand_id
1 'polypeptide(L)'
;FPEKEPAHLPLMIIYHCGLRVGEVFGLTWEDIDFENKLLRVNRQVQWHQGKRTKKDIKLYNGTSKSNGYWYFSEPKYNSYRQIDLDDELIALLKREKEWQLKSEEYYAEYYTRYYCDQKLYVLGEKPTYDIIPMNSIKTIKTDNEIKFVCRRENGTFTSPRVLTHASSVIHRELNFPEYDTYSLRHTHATMLLENNVNMVYVQKRLGHKDISVTMNIYANHVTPKIKNNS
;
A
#
# COMPACT_ATOMS: atom_id res chain seq x y z
N PHE A 1 -16.31 -6.94 1.51
CA PHE A 1 -16.37 -5.48 1.73
C PHE A 1 -16.89 -4.82 0.46
N PRO A 2 -17.89 -3.90 0.56
CA PRO A 2 -18.36 -3.11 -0.57
C PRO A 2 -17.23 -2.31 -1.24
N GLU A 3 -17.36 -2.02 -2.54
CA GLU A 3 -16.29 -1.34 -3.31
C GLU A 3 -15.85 0.01 -2.72
N LYS A 4 -16.72 0.71 -2.01
CA LYS A 4 -16.40 2.01 -1.39
C LYS A 4 -15.86 1.93 0.04
N GLU A 5 -15.82 0.74 0.61
CA GLU A 5 -15.19 0.56 1.91
C GLU A 5 -13.67 0.76 1.83
N PRO A 6 -13.07 1.54 2.73
CA PRO A 6 -11.63 1.86 2.67
C PRO A 6 -10.69 0.65 2.68
N ALA A 7 -11.17 -0.52 3.09
CA ALA A 7 -10.40 -1.76 3.08
C ALA A 7 -10.44 -2.49 1.74
N HIS A 8 -11.47 -2.25 0.89
CA HIS A 8 -11.70 -3.02 -0.32
C HIS A 8 -10.51 -2.94 -1.29
N LEU A 9 -10.17 -1.74 -1.76
CA LEU A 9 -9.09 -1.56 -2.72
C LEU A 9 -7.74 -2.08 -2.21
N PRO A 10 -7.28 -1.76 -0.98
CA PRO A 10 -6.05 -2.34 -0.45
C PRO A 10 -6.05 -3.87 -0.41
N LEU A 11 -7.15 -4.51 -0.05
CA LEU A 11 -7.26 -5.98 -0.03
C LEU A 11 -7.16 -6.56 -1.45
N MET A 12 -7.81 -5.94 -2.44
CA MET A 12 -7.73 -6.36 -3.84
C MET A 12 -6.30 -6.21 -4.39
N ILE A 13 -5.61 -5.11 -4.08
CA ILE A 13 -4.21 -4.93 -4.49
C ILE A 13 -3.31 -6.01 -3.85
N ILE A 14 -3.50 -6.34 -2.57
CA ILE A 14 -2.73 -7.42 -1.93
C ILE A 14 -3.02 -8.76 -2.59
N TYR A 15 -4.28 -9.06 -2.87
CA TYR A 15 -4.69 -10.32 -3.49
C TYR A 15 -4.12 -10.49 -4.90
N HIS A 16 -4.23 -9.47 -5.76
CA HIS A 16 -3.78 -9.53 -7.16
C HIS A 16 -2.27 -9.37 -7.33
N CYS A 17 -1.59 -8.63 -6.43
CA CYS A 17 -0.16 -8.30 -6.58
C CYS A 17 0.74 -8.95 -5.55
N GLY A 18 0.21 -9.45 -4.44
CA GLY A 18 1.00 -9.99 -3.35
C GLY A 18 1.85 -8.95 -2.63
N LEU A 19 1.48 -7.67 -2.65
CA LEU A 19 2.23 -6.59 -1.98
C LEU A 19 2.22 -6.72 -0.45
N ARG A 20 3.26 -6.16 0.19
CA ARG A 20 3.23 -5.93 1.63
C ARG A 20 2.29 -4.77 1.96
N VAL A 21 1.68 -4.82 3.14
CA VAL A 21 0.73 -3.77 3.58
C VAL A 21 1.32 -2.37 3.45
N GLY A 22 2.53 -2.14 3.94
CA GLY A 22 3.18 -0.83 3.83
C GLY A 22 3.45 -0.39 2.39
N GLU A 23 3.70 -1.33 1.48
CA GLU A 23 3.88 -1.06 0.05
C GLU A 23 2.56 -0.60 -0.59
N VAL A 24 1.44 -1.28 -0.28
CA VAL A 24 0.11 -0.92 -0.80
C VAL A 24 -0.27 0.52 -0.43
N PHE A 25 -0.12 0.88 0.83
CA PHE A 25 -0.45 2.24 1.29
C PHE A 25 0.60 3.29 0.88
N GLY A 26 1.75 2.85 0.39
CA GLY A 26 2.78 3.70 -0.21
C GLY A 26 2.59 3.98 -1.70
N LEU A 27 1.61 3.35 -2.35
CA LEU A 27 1.35 3.53 -3.77
C LEU A 27 0.78 4.92 -4.07
N THR A 28 1.31 5.50 -5.15
CA THR A 28 0.77 6.71 -5.77
C THR A 28 0.34 6.39 -7.21
N TRP A 29 -0.49 7.24 -7.82
CA TRP A 29 -0.91 7.04 -9.21
C TRP A 29 0.24 7.06 -10.21
N GLU A 30 1.38 7.65 -9.86
CA GLU A 30 2.61 7.63 -10.67
C GLU A 30 3.28 6.26 -10.73
N ASP A 31 2.98 5.38 -9.77
CA ASP A 31 3.50 4.02 -9.73
C ASP A 31 2.72 3.07 -10.66
N ILE A 32 1.56 3.50 -11.18
CA ILE A 32 0.68 2.69 -12.02
C ILE A 32 0.82 3.09 -13.49
N ASP A 33 1.33 2.20 -14.29
CA ASP A 33 1.39 2.32 -15.75
C ASP A 33 0.20 1.57 -16.34
N PHE A 34 -0.86 2.30 -16.67
CA PHE A 34 -2.09 1.72 -17.21
C PHE A 34 -1.96 1.21 -18.64
N GLU A 35 -1.00 1.75 -19.38
CA GLU A 35 -0.77 1.41 -20.79
C GLU A 35 -0.04 0.08 -20.90
N ASN A 36 1.04 -0.08 -20.12
CA ASN A 36 1.83 -1.29 -20.07
C ASN A 36 1.35 -2.29 -19.01
N LYS A 37 0.29 -1.98 -18.27
CA LYS A 37 -0.28 -2.77 -17.16
C LYS A 37 0.79 -3.16 -16.12
N LEU A 38 1.57 -2.17 -15.66
CA LEU A 38 2.64 -2.37 -14.71
C LEU A 38 2.41 -1.53 -13.44
N LEU A 39 2.79 -2.11 -12.31
CA LEU A 39 2.88 -1.45 -11.01
C LEU A 39 4.32 -1.44 -10.53
N ARG A 40 4.82 -0.26 -10.13
CA ARG A 40 6.17 -0.09 -9.58
C ARG A 40 6.12 -0.02 -8.06
N VAL A 41 6.86 -0.87 -7.40
CA VAL A 41 7.03 -0.83 -5.94
C VAL A 41 8.29 -0.03 -5.63
N ASN A 42 8.12 1.26 -5.39
CA ASN A 42 9.21 2.23 -5.17
C ASN A 42 9.39 2.61 -3.70
N ARG A 43 8.37 2.41 -2.87
CA ARG A 43 8.35 2.85 -1.46
C ARG A 43 7.38 2.02 -0.62
N GLN A 44 7.46 2.22 0.68
CA GLN A 44 6.45 1.76 1.64
C GLN A 44 6.12 2.88 2.62
N VAL A 45 4.95 2.80 3.24
CA VAL A 45 4.54 3.67 4.35
C VAL A 45 4.85 2.99 5.66
N GLN A 46 5.44 3.74 6.59
CA GLN A 46 5.70 3.32 7.96
C GLN A 46 5.18 4.35 8.96
N TRP A 47 4.89 3.88 10.17
CA TRP A 47 4.50 4.72 11.29
C TRP A 47 5.70 4.98 12.18
N HIS A 48 6.05 6.24 12.40
CA HIS A 48 7.01 6.64 13.43
C HIS A 48 6.26 7.00 14.70
N GLN A 49 6.61 6.33 15.80
CA GLN A 49 6.08 6.67 17.12
C GLN A 49 7.00 7.69 17.77
N GLY A 50 6.48 8.86 18.09
CA GLY A 50 7.24 9.95 18.70
C GLY A 50 6.66 11.30 18.34
N LYS A 51 7.04 12.31 19.10
CA LYS A 51 6.66 13.70 18.81
C LYS A 51 7.59 14.25 17.73
N ARG A 52 7.01 14.95 16.76
CA ARG A 52 7.81 15.81 15.88
C ARG A 52 8.57 16.83 16.71
N THR A 53 9.76 17.19 16.26
CA THR A 53 10.54 18.24 16.95
C THR A 53 9.81 19.58 16.85
N LYS A 54 10.17 20.55 17.74
CA LYS A 54 9.59 21.91 17.68
C LYS A 54 9.83 22.58 16.33
N LYS A 55 10.91 22.21 15.62
CA LYS A 55 11.24 22.70 14.28
C LYS A 55 10.27 22.17 13.25
N ASP A 56 9.93 20.88 13.32
CA ASP A 56 8.96 20.22 12.45
C ASP A 56 7.55 20.78 12.65
N ILE A 57 7.16 21.03 13.92
CA ILE A 57 5.85 21.63 14.26
C ILE A 57 5.68 23.03 13.66
N LYS A 58 6.74 23.85 13.64
CA LYS A 58 6.70 25.18 13.00
C LYS A 58 6.55 25.10 11.48
N LEU A 59 7.19 24.11 10.85
CA LEU A 59 7.11 23.91 9.38
C LEU A 59 5.69 23.50 8.96
N TYR A 60 4.96 22.78 9.80
CA TYR A 60 3.68 22.13 9.49
C TYR A 60 2.46 22.76 10.16
N ASN A 61 2.52 24.04 10.50
CA ASN A 61 1.39 24.79 11.12
C ASN A 61 0.70 24.13 12.32
N GLY A 62 1.46 23.43 13.15
CA GLY A 62 1.09 23.23 14.55
C GLY A 62 -0.04 22.28 14.92
N THR A 63 -0.57 21.45 14.02
CA THR A 63 -1.81 20.69 14.30
C THR A 63 -1.62 19.26 14.80
N SER A 64 -0.41 18.73 14.95
CA SER A 64 -0.25 17.35 15.37
C SER A 64 -0.13 17.18 16.89
N LYS A 65 -1.25 16.95 17.58
CA LYS A 65 -1.31 16.35 18.92
C LYS A 65 -1.04 14.83 18.89
N SER A 66 -0.80 14.24 17.73
CA SER A 66 -0.58 12.80 17.60
C SER A 66 0.81 12.42 18.10
N ASN A 67 0.89 11.31 18.85
CA ASN A 67 2.15 10.73 19.30
C ASN A 67 2.90 9.97 18.19
N GLY A 68 2.78 10.40 16.94
CA GLY A 68 3.46 9.81 15.80
C GLY A 68 2.98 10.37 14.45
N TYR A 69 3.64 9.93 13.38
CA TYR A 69 3.35 10.36 12.01
C TYR A 69 3.68 9.26 11.00
N TRP A 70 3.04 9.33 9.84
CA TRP A 70 3.33 8.47 8.69
C TRP A 70 4.46 9.07 7.86
N TYR A 71 5.33 8.21 7.33
CA TYR A 71 6.41 8.62 6.45
C TYR A 71 6.66 7.55 5.38
N PHE A 72 7.25 7.96 4.27
CA PHE A 72 7.74 7.05 3.25
C PHE A 72 9.15 6.57 3.57
N SER A 73 9.41 5.32 3.29
CA SER A 73 10.74 4.73 3.31
C SER A 73 10.93 3.81 2.10
N GLU A 74 12.16 3.40 1.87
CA GLU A 74 12.46 2.35 0.89
C GLU A 74 11.67 1.07 1.17
N PRO A 75 11.34 0.27 0.14
CA PRO A 75 10.77 -1.06 0.34
C PRO A 75 11.69 -1.92 1.22
N LYS A 76 11.11 -2.75 2.06
CA LYS A 76 11.88 -3.64 2.93
C LYS A 76 12.86 -4.48 2.11
N TYR A 77 14.13 -4.51 2.54
CA TYR A 77 15.25 -5.18 1.86
C TYR A 77 15.58 -4.57 0.48
N ASN A 78 15.28 -3.30 0.25
CA ASN A 78 15.48 -2.63 -1.03
C ASN A 78 14.82 -3.39 -2.19
N SER A 79 13.67 -4.02 -1.93
CA SER A 79 12.96 -4.88 -2.88
C SER A 79 12.17 -4.06 -3.90
N TYR A 80 12.85 -3.11 -4.57
CA TYR A 80 12.31 -2.38 -5.72
C TYR A 80 11.99 -3.37 -6.84
N ARG A 81 10.79 -3.25 -7.42
CA ARG A 81 10.34 -4.19 -8.45
C ARG A 81 9.17 -3.66 -9.24
N GLN A 82 8.95 -4.28 -10.39
CA GLN A 82 7.77 -4.10 -11.21
C GLN A 82 6.91 -5.36 -11.14
N ILE A 83 5.60 -5.18 -11.22
CA ILE A 83 4.61 -6.25 -11.12
C ILE A 83 3.61 -6.07 -12.26
N ASP A 84 3.40 -7.13 -13.04
CA ASP A 84 2.38 -7.15 -14.06
C ASP A 84 0.98 -7.14 -13.41
N LEU A 85 0.09 -6.32 -13.94
CA LEU A 85 -1.29 -6.18 -13.49
C LEU A 85 -2.23 -6.94 -14.43
N ASP A 86 -3.17 -7.66 -13.86
CA ASP A 86 -4.26 -8.27 -14.62
C ASP A 86 -5.35 -7.25 -14.97
N ASP A 87 -6.22 -7.63 -15.90
CA ASP A 87 -7.25 -6.75 -16.43
C ASP A 87 -8.32 -6.38 -15.40
N GLU A 88 -8.60 -7.26 -14.45
CA GLU A 88 -9.58 -7.03 -13.39
C GLU A 88 -9.08 -5.92 -12.44
N LEU A 89 -7.83 -6.01 -11.99
CA LEU A 89 -7.25 -4.98 -11.15
C LEU A 89 -7.07 -3.66 -11.90
N ILE A 90 -6.70 -3.68 -13.18
CA ILE A 90 -6.62 -2.47 -14.01
C ILE A 90 -7.99 -1.79 -14.10
N ALA A 91 -9.06 -2.55 -14.34
CA ALA A 91 -10.42 -1.99 -14.40
C ALA A 91 -10.84 -1.37 -13.05
N LEU A 92 -10.53 -2.04 -11.93
CA LEU A 92 -10.78 -1.52 -10.59
C LEU A 92 -10.00 -0.23 -10.33
N LEU A 93 -8.71 -0.19 -10.64
CA LEU A 93 -7.86 0.99 -10.45
C LEU A 93 -8.31 2.19 -11.30
N LYS A 94 -8.76 1.96 -12.53
CA LYS A 94 -9.32 3.03 -13.38
C LYS A 94 -10.59 3.63 -12.77
N ARG A 95 -11.54 2.78 -12.32
CA ARG A 95 -12.77 3.22 -11.65
C ARG A 95 -12.46 4.02 -10.37
N GLU A 96 -11.49 3.55 -9.61
CA GLU A 96 -11.06 4.24 -8.38
C GLU A 96 -10.45 5.61 -8.67
N LYS A 97 -9.60 5.71 -9.69
CA LYS A 97 -8.98 6.98 -10.11
C LYS A 97 -10.04 8.00 -10.54
N GLU A 98 -11.02 7.57 -11.35
CA GLU A 98 -12.14 8.43 -11.75
C GLU A 98 -13.00 8.88 -10.56
N TRP A 99 -13.27 7.97 -9.63
CA TRP A 99 -14.00 8.29 -8.42
C TRP A 99 -13.26 9.30 -7.56
N GLN A 100 -11.95 9.16 -7.40
CA GLN A 100 -11.13 10.11 -6.65
C GLN A 100 -11.13 11.50 -7.29
N LEU A 101 -11.09 11.61 -8.62
CA LEU A 101 -11.19 12.88 -9.33
C LEU A 101 -12.54 13.57 -9.07
N LYS A 102 -13.65 12.82 -9.15
CA LYS A 102 -14.99 13.34 -8.84
C LYS A 102 -15.12 13.75 -7.38
N SER A 103 -14.52 13.02 -6.47
CA SER A 103 -14.51 13.33 -5.04
C SER A 103 -13.68 14.60 -4.76
N GLU A 104 -12.54 14.77 -5.43
CA GLU A 104 -11.72 15.97 -5.32
C GLU A 104 -12.48 17.22 -5.78
N GLU A 105 -13.22 17.11 -6.88
CA GLU A 105 -14.08 18.19 -7.38
C GLU A 105 -15.24 18.50 -6.41
N TYR A 106 -15.90 17.46 -5.90
CA TYR A 106 -17.03 17.60 -4.97
C TYR A 106 -16.64 18.26 -3.64
N TYR A 107 -15.53 17.82 -3.04
CA TYR A 107 -15.07 18.35 -1.74
C TYR A 107 -14.33 19.68 -1.89
N ALA A 108 -13.81 19.99 -3.08
CA ALA A 108 -13.15 21.25 -3.42
C ALA A 108 -12.12 21.69 -2.35
N GLU A 109 -12.40 22.80 -1.67
CA GLU A 109 -11.55 23.38 -0.62
C GLU A 109 -11.45 22.50 0.66
N TYR A 110 -12.42 21.64 0.89
CA TYR A 110 -12.45 20.71 2.04
C TYR A 110 -11.69 19.39 1.75
N TYR A 111 -11.20 19.21 0.53
CA TYR A 111 -10.44 18.02 0.16
C TYR A 111 -9.04 18.05 0.78
N THR A 112 -8.68 16.98 1.50
CA THR A 112 -7.36 16.86 2.12
C THR A 112 -6.32 16.44 1.10
N ARG A 113 -5.28 17.25 0.90
CA ARG A 113 -4.11 16.95 0.08
C ARG A 113 -2.91 16.61 0.95
N TYR A 114 -2.00 15.85 0.42
CA TYR A 114 -0.77 15.45 1.11
C TYR A 114 0.45 15.85 0.30
N TYR A 115 1.51 16.17 1.02
CA TYR A 115 2.78 16.59 0.43
C TYR A 115 3.91 15.81 1.05
N CYS A 116 4.98 15.64 0.28
CA CYS A 116 6.23 15.07 0.72
C CYS A 116 7.29 16.17 0.77
N ASP A 117 7.95 16.35 1.91
CA ASP A 117 9.09 17.26 1.99
C ASP A 117 10.37 16.52 1.60
N GLN A 118 10.90 16.83 0.42
CA GLN A 118 12.17 16.26 -0.04
C GLN A 118 13.41 16.88 0.62
N LYS A 119 13.26 17.94 1.43
CA LYS A 119 14.38 18.66 2.04
C LYS A 119 14.96 17.99 3.30
N LEU A 120 14.34 16.93 3.78
CA LEU A 120 14.81 16.19 4.97
C LEU A 120 15.84 15.09 4.64
N TYR A 121 16.50 15.18 3.48
CA TYR A 121 17.61 14.29 3.16
C TYR A 121 18.83 14.65 4.00
N VAL A 122 19.16 13.80 4.96
CA VAL A 122 20.42 13.85 5.70
C VAL A 122 21.41 12.94 5.00
N LEU A 123 22.57 13.49 4.65
CA LEU A 123 23.63 12.75 3.94
C LEU A 123 24.06 11.53 4.77
N GLY A 124 23.92 10.33 4.19
CA GLY A 124 24.31 9.06 4.84
C GLY A 124 23.16 8.32 5.55
N GLU A 125 21.99 8.93 5.69
CA GLU A 125 20.76 8.24 6.13
C GLU A 125 19.91 7.79 4.95
N LYS A 126 19.16 6.71 5.15
CA LYS A 126 18.18 6.29 4.15
C LYS A 126 17.12 7.37 3.99
N PRO A 127 16.76 7.78 2.76
CA PRO A 127 15.80 8.85 2.57
C PRO A 127 14.45 8.43 3.18
N THR A 128 14.01 9.23 4.15
CA THR A 128 12.67 9.14 4.71
C THR A 128 11.94 10.43 4.40
N TYR A 129 10.68 10.31 3.95
CA TYR A 129 9.88 11.44 3.56
C TYR A 129 8.62 11.50 4.41
N ASP A 130 8.45 12.57 5.18
CA ASP A 130 7.24 12.78 5.97
C ASP A 130 6.02 13.01 5.07
N ILE A 131 4.92 12.38 5.43
CA ILE A 131 3.62 12.55 4.76
C ILE A 131 2.86 13.64 5.52
N ILE A 132 2.67 14.79 4.87
CA ILE A 132 2.16 16.01 5.48
C ILE A 132 0.76 16.30 4.97
N PRO A 133 -0.27 16.30 5.82
CA PRO A 133 -1.61 16.75 5.42
C PRO A 133 -1.66 18.27 5.29
N MET A 134 -2.32 18.75 4.23
CA MET A 134 -2.64 20.16 4.08
C MET A 134 -4.15 20.36 4.06
N ASN A 135 -4.64 21.04 5.08
CA ASN A 135 -6.06 21.34 5.28
C ASN A 135 -6.43 22.77 4.88
N SER A 136 -5.65 23.48 4.08
CA SER A 136 -5.99 24.84 3.71
C SER A 136 -5.41 25.31 2.39
N ILE A 137 -6.15 26.19 1.75
CA ILE A 137 -6.00 26.92 0.49
C ILE A 137 -4.68 27.72 0.37
N LYS A 138 -3.84 27.78 1.42
CA LYS A 138 -2.65 28.61 1.44
C LYS A 138 -1.50 27.93 0.71
N THR A 139 -1.27 28.38 -0.50
CA THR A 139 -0.06 28.20 -1.30
C THR A 139 0.35 26.74 -1.55
N ILE A 140 -0.38 26.09 -2.42
CA ILE A 140 -0.04 24.78 -2.96
C ILE A 140 1.21 24.93 -3.83
N LYS A 141 2.34 24.40 -3.37
CA LYS A 141 3.44 24.03 -4.25
C LYS A 141 3.05 22.70 -4.88
N THR A 142 2.53 22.73 -6.08
CA THR A 142 1.99 21.57 -6.80
C THR A 142 3.00 20.46 -7.05
N ASP A 143 4.29 20.76 -7.01
CA ASP A 143 5.37 19.87 -7.45
C ASP A 143 5.66 18.70 -6.50
N ASN A 144 5.14 18.74 -5.26
CA ASN A 144 5.38 17.71 -4.25
C ASN A 144 4.09 17.10 -3.70
N GLU A 145 2.97 17.24 -4.40
CA GLU A 145 1.71 16.63 -3.99
C GLU A 145 1.76 15.11 -4.15
N ILE A 146 1.33 14.40 -3.09
CA ILE A 146 1.24 12.95 -3.10
C ILE A 146 -0.17 12.53 -3.49
N LYS A 147 -0.31 11.93 -4.65
CA LYS A 147 -1.58 11.39 -5.13
C LYS A 147 -1.69 9.92 -4.82
N PHE A 148 -2.07 9.60 -3.57
CA PHE A 148 -2.22 8.22 -3.10
C PHE A 148 -3.25 7.44 -3.90
N VAL A 149 -2.99 6.15 -4.12
CA VAL A 149 -3.96 5.19 -4.66
C VAL A 149 -5.02 4.87 -3.60
N CYS A 150 -4.60 4.65 -2.34
CA CYS A 150 -5.51 4.33 -1.24
C CYS A 150 -5.82 5.58 -0.42
N ARG A 151 -6.97 6.21 -0.65
CA ARG A 151 -7.47 7.34 0.14
C ARG A 151 -8.99 7.28 0.33
N ARG A 152 -9.48 8.06 1.27
CA ARG A 152 -10.92 8.21 1.52
C ARG A 152 -11.52 9.24 0.57
N GLU A 153 -12.83 9.25 0.49
CA GLU A 153 -13.63 10.16 -0.32
C GLU A 153 -13.24 11.63 -0.17
N ASN A 154 -13.02 12.08 1.06
CA ASN A 154 -12.60 13.46 1.37
C ASN A 154 -11.09 13.70 1.20
N GLY A 155 -10.38 12.84 0.51
CA GLY A 155 -8.94 12.91 0.28
C GLY A 155 -8.06 12.45 1.44
N THR A 156 -8.62 12.15 2.63
CA THR A 156 -7.80 11.74 3.76
C THR A 156 -7.09 10.41 3.50
N PHE A 157 -5.83 10.34 3.91
CA PHE A 157 -5.00 9.15 3.79
C PHE A 157 -5.64 7.95 4.49
N THR A 158 -5.81 6.87 3.73
CA THR A 158 -6.24 5.59 4.29
C THR A 158 -5.00 4.86 4.84
N SER A 159 -4.91 4.76 6.16
CA SER A 159 -3.76 4.13 6.81
C SER A 159 -3.89 2.61 6.89
N PRO A 160 -2.79 1.88 7.07
CA PRO A 160 -2.80 0.43 7.28
C PRO A 160 -3.74 -0.08 8.38
N ARG A 161 -4.13 0.77 9.32
CA ARG A 161 -5.06 0.42 10.41
C ARG A 161 -6.44 -0.03 9.92
N VAL A 162 -6.84 0.40 8.73
CA VAL A 162 -8.12 -0.04 8.13
C VAL A 162 -8.14 -1.56 7.90
N LEU A 163 -7.01 -2.16 7.58
CA LEU A 163 -6.92 -3.61 7.39
C LEU A 163 -6.98 -4.39 8.71
N THR A 164 -6.48 -3.81 9.80
CA THR A 164 -6.66 -4.39 11.14
C THR A 164 -8.14 -4.42 11.53
N HIS A 165 -8.89 -3.35 11.22
CA HIS A 165 -10.33 -3.33 11.43
C HIS A 165 -11.03 -4.37 10.54
N ALA A 166 -10.70 -4.44 9.27
CA ALA A 166 -11.24 -5.43 8.34
C ALA A 166 -10.99 -6.87 8.82
N SER A 167 -9.78 -7.19 9.30
CA SER A 167 -9.48 -8.50 9.89
C SER A 167 -10.37 -8.81 11.09
N SER A 168 -10.59 -7.84 11.97
CA SER A 168 -11.48 -8.01 13.14
C SER A 168 -12.93 -8.29 12.71
N VAL A 169 -13.40 -7.65 11.64
CA VAL A 169 -14.75 -7.93 11.08
C VAL A 169 -14.81 -9.34 10.49
N ILE A 170 -13.80 -9.74 9.71
CA ILE A 170 -13.74 -11.09 9.13
C ILE A 170 -13.72 -12.17 10.21
N HIS A 171 -12.94 -11.98 11.28
CA HIS A 171 -12.90 -12.92 12.40
C HIS A 171 -14.27 -13.09 13.06
N ARG A 172 -14.96 -11.99 13.32
CA ARG A 172 -16.20 -11.99 14.08
C ARG A 172 -17.43 -12.39 13.24
N GLU A 173 -17.58 -11.76 12.05
CA GLU A 173 -18.79 -11.93 11.25
C GLU A 173 -18.73 -13.18 10.34
N LEU A 174 -17.53 -13.58 9.90
CA LEU A 174 -17.34 -14.75 9.04
C LEU A 174 -16.82 -15.96 9.81
N ASN A 175 -16.59 -15.83 11.12
CA ASN A 175 -16.03 -16.88 11.96
C ASN A 175 -14.75 -17.49 11.38
N PHE A 176 -13.85 -16.64 10.87
CA PHE A 176 -12.58 -17.04 10.25
C PHE A 176 -11.40 -16.45 11.03
N PRO A 177 -11.08 -17.00 12.22
CA PRO A 177 -10.12 -16.42 13.17
C PRO A 177 -8.66 -16.47 12.68
N GLU A 178 -8.33 -17.37 11.76
CA GLU A 178 -6.96 -17.51 11.22
C GLU A 178 -6.63 -16.49 10.13
N TYR A 179 -7.62 -15.73 9.66
CA TYR A 179 -7.38 -14.71 8.66
C TYR A 179 -6.54 -13.57 9.23
N ASP A 180 -5.47 -13.24 8.53
CA ASP A 180 -4.79 -11.96 8.65
C ASP A 180 -4.53 -11.37 7.26
N THR A 181 -4.18 -10.11 7.20
CA THR A 181 -3.93 -9.44 5.92
C THR A 181 -2.71 -10.02 5.20
N TYR A 182 -1.76 -10.60 5.94
CA TYR A 182 -0.58 -11.22 5.36
C TYR A 182 -0.93 -12.56 4.67
N SER A 183 -2.00 -13.22 5.09
CA SER A 183 -2.47 -14.47 4.49
C SER A 183 -2.89 -14.29 3.02
N LEU A 184 -3.41 -13.11 2.62
CA LEU A 184 -3.71 -12.83 1.22
C LEU A 184 -2.46 -12.85 0.33
N ARG A 185 -1.35 -12.34 0.82
CA ARG A 185 -0.07 -12.41 0.12
C ARG A 185 0.43 -13.85 0.01
N HIS A 186 0.24 -14.67 1.05
CA HIS A 186 0.52 -16.10 1.00
C HIS A 186 -0.38 -16.80 -0.02
N THR A 187 -1.67 -16.48 -0.04
CA THR A 187 -2.63 -17.00 -1.02
C THR A 187 -2.17 -16.66 -2.44
N HIS A 188 -1.79 -15.41 -2.69
CA HIS A 188 -1.26 -15.00 -4.00
C HIS A 188 -0.03 -15.83 -4.40
N ALA A 189 0.93 -16.02 -3.48
CA ALA A 189 2.12 -16.84 -3.73
C ALA A 189 1.75 -18.30 -4.04
N THR A 190 0.86 -18.88 -3.25
CA THR A 190 0.40 -20.26 -3.40
C THR A 190 -0.31 -20.46 -4.75
N MET A 191 -1.20 -19.54 -5.13
CA MET A 191 -1.90 -19.59 -6.42
C MET A 191 -0.93 -19.58 -7.61
N LEU A 192 0.09 -18.73 -7.58
CA LEU A 192 1.10 -18.70 -8.63
C LEU A 192 1.88 -20.02 -8.71
N LEU A 193 2.29 -20.56 -7.57
CA LEU A 193 3.05 -21.81 -7.49
C LEU A 193 2.20 -23.03 -7.90
N GLU A 194 0.93 -23.08 -7.53
CA GLU A 194 -0.03 -24.12 -7.95
C GLU A 194 -0.26 -24.11 -9.48
N ASN A 195 -0.18 -22.93 -10.09
CA ASN A 195 -0.25 -22.79 -11.55
C ASN A 195 1.12 -22.93 -12.24
N ASN A 196 2.09 -23.55 -11.58
CA ASN A 196 3.42 -23.86 -12.13
C ASN A 196 4.22 -22.62 -12.58
N VAL A 197 3.92 -21.44 -12.00
CA VAL A 197 4.73 -20.25 -12.25
C VAL A 197 6.13 -20.44 -11.66
N ASN A 198 7.14 -20.04 -12.40
CA ASN A 198 8.53 -20.20 -11.99
C ASN A 198 8.79 -19.59 -10.60
N MET A 199 9.36 -20.38 -9.69
CA MET A 199 9.59 -20.00 -8.29
C MET A 199 10.47 -18.76 -8.14
N VAL A 200 11.47 -18.58 -9.02
CA VAL A 200 12.35 -17.39 -9.02
C VAL A 200 11.55 -16.14 -9.43
N TYR A 201 10.62 -16.29 -10.37
CA TYR A 201 9.70 -15.20 -10.72
C TYR A 201 8.81 -14.83 -9.54
N VAL A 202 8.20 -15.82 -8.86
CA VAL A 202 7.37 -15.60 -7.68
C VAL A 202 8.17 -14.91 -6.56
N GLN A 203 9.40 -15.35 -6.31
CA GLN A 203 10.31 -14.71 -5.36
C GLN A 203 10.52 -13.21 -5.68
N LYS A 204 10.87 -12.91 -6.94
CA LYS A 204 11.10 -11.54 -7.40
C LYS A 204 9.83 -10.70 -7.33
N ARG A 205 8.69 -11.23 -7.79
CA ARG A 205 7.39 -10.56 -7.74
C ARG A 205 6.98 -10.17 -6.33
N LEU A 206 7.19 -11.08 -5.37
CA LEU A 206 6.93 -10.82 -3.95
C LEU A 206 8.00 -9.95 -3.28
N GLY A 207 9.20 -9.85 -3.82
CA GLY A 207 10.32 -9.17 -3.18
C GLY A 207 10.81 -9.90 -1.92
N HIS A 208 10.89 -11.23 -1.97
CA HIS A 208 11.53 -12.03 -0.92
C HIS A 208 13.04 -11.92 -1.06
N LYS A 209 13.72 -11.56 0.05
CA LYS A 209 15.19 -11.47 0.08
C LYS A 209 15.85 -12.80 -0.24
N ASP A 210 15.26 -13.89 0.27
CA ASP A 210 15.76 -15.25 0.13
C ASP A 210 14.71 -16.14 -0.53
N ILE A 211 15.15 -17.00 -1.45
CA ILE A 211 14.28 -17.96 -2.14
C ILE A 211 13.69 -18.99 -1.18
N SER A 212 14.36 -19.27 -0.07
CA SER A 212 13.89 -20.20 0.98
C SER A 212 12.49 -19.83 1.50
N VAL A 213 12.16 -18.53 1.56
CA VAL A 213 10.81 -18.07 1.96
C VAL A 213 9.76 -18.56 0.96
N THR A 214 10.06 -18.48 -0.34
CA THR A 214 9.14 -18.95 -1.40
C THR A 214 9.09 -20.48 -1.43
N MET A 215 10.23 -21.14 -1.23
CA MET A 215 10.32 -22.62 -1.13
C MET A 215 9.50 -23.16 0.03
N ASN A 216 9.52 -22.51 1.18
CA ASN A 216 8.70 -22.91 2.33
C ASN A 216 7.20 -22.81 2.04
N ILE A 217 6.75 -21.79 1.32
CA ILE A 217 5.36 -21.69 0.88
C ILE A 217 5.01 -22.88 -0.04
N TYR A 218 5.88 -23.19 -1.01
CA TYR A 218 5.69 -24.34 -1.89
C TYR A 218 5.60 -25.64 -1.13
N ALA A 219 6.58 -25.91 -0.25
CA ALA A 219 6.66 -27.15 0.52
C ALA A 219 5.45 -27.35 1.45
N ASN A 220 4.97 -26.29 2.09
CA ASN A 220 3.92 -26.38 3.10
C ASN A 220 2.50 -26.36 2.53
N HIS A 221 2.28 -25.70 1.38
CA HIS A 221 0.94 -25.47 0.86
C HIS A 221 0.67 -26.13 -0.49
N VAL A 222 1.66 -26.27 -1.37
CA VAL A 222 1.48 -26.83 -2.72
C VAL A 222 1.75 -28.33 -2.73
N THR A 223 2.87 -28.77 -2.19
CA THR A 223 3.25 -30.20 -2.20
C THR A 223 2.22 -31.13 -1.55
N PRO A 224 1.59 -30.79 -0.40
CA PRO A 224 0.57 -31.64 0.19
C PRO A 224 -0.68 -31.81 -0.69
N LYS A 225 -1.10 -30.75 -1.40
CA LYS A 225 -2.23 -30.79 -2.32
C LYS A 225 -1.98 -31.69 -3.54
N ILE A 226 -0.76 -31.64 -4.08
CA ILE A 226 -0.37 -32.49 -5.20
C ILE A 226 -0.43 -33.97 -4.79
N LYS A 227 0.07 -34.30 -3.58
CA LYS A 227 0.03 -35.68 -3.06
C LYS A 227 -1.39 -36.22 -2.79
N ASN A 228 -2.33 -35.35 -2.45
CA ASN A 228 -3.72 -35.75 -2.18
C ASN A 228 -4.56 -35.87 -3.46
N ASN A 229 -4.09 -35.34 -4.59
CA ASN A 229 -4.77 -35.40 -5.88
C ASN A 229 -4.17 -36.45 -6.84
N SER A 230 -3.13 -37.16 -6.41
CA SER A 230 -2.49 -38.30 -7.10
C SER A 230 -2.85 -39.61 -6.44
#